data_e2ec57586fc336267bc352e6b77cd10e
#
_entry.id   e2ec57586fc336267bc352e6b77cd10e
#
_cell.length_a   1.000
_cell.length_b   1.000
_cell.length_c   1.000
_cell.angle_alpha   90.00
_cell.angle_beta   90.00
_cell.angle_gamma   90.00
#
_symmetry.space_group_name_H-M   'P 1'
#
loop_
_entity.id
_entity.type
_entity.pdbx_description
1 polymer ?
#
loop_
_entity_poly.entity_id
_entity_poly.type
_entity_poly.pdbx_seq_one_letter_code
_entity_poly.pdbx_strand_id
1 'polypeptide(L)'
;MPTPDAQSITTLQYLLAHFAVTVSAVSGVLAGSGKRVDLFGVIVLGLVTALGGGTVRDVILQAPQVFWIDDSNFVINAAVTAAITFAIARYRVVSEKALGVADAFGLALFAILGAAKGLKFEVGLTNSVVLGVITGVAGGILRDILVGEIPLVFRRNIYLYATAAVVGATVFVVLEKWLPGHPSNRLIGIGLILVLRLAAMQWKLSLPEFER
;
A
#
# COMPACT_ATOMS: atom_id res chain seq x y z
N MET A 1 5.48 18.49 23.84
CA MET A 1 6.05 18.11 22.53
C MET A 1 5.51 19.10 21.52
N PRO A 2 6.33 19.76 20.69
CA PRO A 2 5.80 20.63 19.64
C PRO A 2 4.98 19.78 18.68
N THR A 3 3.75 20.19 18.41
CA THR A 3 2.94 19.64 17.33
C THR A 3 3.73 19.83 16.05
N PRO A 4 3.90 18.78 15.21
CA PRO A 4 4.53 18.99 13.91
C PRO A 4 3.69 20.02 13.17
N ASP A 5 4.28 21.16 12.88
CA ASP A 5 3.68 22.14 11.99
C ASP A 5 3.13 21.42 10.78
N ALA A 6 1.95 21.86 10.31
CA ALA A 6 1.34 21.40 9.07
C ALA A 6 2.28 21.73 7.89
N GLN A 7 3.43 21.04 7.87
CA GLN A 7 4.40 21.22 6.80
C GLN A 7 3.77 20.72 5.53
N SER A 8 3.64 21.63 4.61
CA SER A 8 3.19 21.43 3.25
C SER A 8 3.61 20.04 2.74
N ILE A 9 2.63 19.15 2.59
CA ILE A 9 2.80 17.92 1.81
C ILE A 9 3.36 18.41 0.47
N THR A 10 4.57 17.98 0.11
CA THR A 10 5.11 18.35 -1.20
C THR A 10 4.13 17.84 -2.25
N THR A 11 3.94 18.59 -3.34
CA THR A 11 3.04 18.18 -4.44
C THR A 11 3.30 16.75 -4.88
N LEU A 12 4.56 16.34 -4.92
CA LEU A 12 4.95 14.95 -5.24
C LEU A 12 4.38 13.94 -4.24
N GLN A 13 4.44 14.22 -2.93
CA GLN A 13 3.89 13.32 -1.90
C GLN A 13 2.38 13.17 -2.04
N TYR A 14 1.69 14.27 -2.29
CA TYR A 14 0.26 14.28 -2.50
C TYR A 14 -0.14 13.45 -3.71
N LEU A 15 0.53 13.64 -4.84
CA LEU A 15 0.30 12.85 -6.05
C LEU A 15 0.59 11.36 -5.85
N LEU A 16 1.70 11.02 -5.18
CA LEU A 16 2.03 9.63 -4.85
C LEU A 16 0.99 8.99 -3.93
N ALA A 17 0.47 9.75 -2.95
CA ALA A 17 -0.56 9.26 -2.04
C ALA A 17 -1.90 9.00 -2.77
N HIS A 18 -2.33 9.91 -3.65
CA HIS A 18 -3.52 9.71 -4.49
C HIS A 18 -3.34 8.54 -5.45
N PHE A 19 -2.18 8.38 -6.05
CA PHE A 19 -1.88 7.24 -6.91
C PHE A 19 -1.89 5.92 -6.13
N ALA A 20 -1.33 5.91 -4.90
CA ALA A 20 -1.38 4.75 -4.02
C ALA A 20 -2.83 4.33 -3.70
N VAL A 21 -3.68 5.31 -3.37
CA VAL A 21 -5.11 5.07 -3.12
C VAL A 21 -5.79 4.52 -4.37
N THR A 22 -5.55 5.10 -5.55
CA THR A 22 -6.11 4.63 -6.83
C THR A 22 -5.74 3.16 -7.10
N VAL A 23 -4.46 2.81 -7.11
CA VAL A 23 -4.04 1.43 -7.42
C VAL A 23 -4.50 0.42 -6.38
N SER A 24 -4.58 0.82 -5.12
CA SER A 24 -5.09 -0.04 -4.04
C SER A 24 -6.60 -0.23 -4.11
N ALA A 25 -7.38 0.81 -4.49
CA ALA A 25 -8.80 0.67 -4.75
C ALA A 25 -9.07 -0.28 -5.91
N VAL A 26 -8.29 -0.18 -7.00
CA VAL A 26 -8.32 -1.16 -8.12
C VAL A 26 -8.08 -2.57 -7.58
N SER A 27 -7.02 -2.78 -6.80
CA SER A 27 -6.71 -4.08 -6.20
C SER A 27 -7.88 -4.62 -5.34
N GLY A 28 -8.54 -3.74 -4.55
CA GLY A 28 -9.70 -4.09 -3.75
C GLY A 28 -10.86 -4.62 -4.61
N VAL A 29 -11.20 -3.90 -5.67
CA VAL A 29 -12.27 -4.31 -6.62
C VAL A 29 -11.95 -5.64 -7.29
N LEU A 30 -10.71 -5.80 -7.77
CA LEU A 30 -10.28 -7.02 -8.45
C LEU A 30 -10.36 -8.26 -7.54
N ALA A 31 -10.09 -8.10 -6.24
CA ALA A 31 -10.22 -9.17 -5.25
C ALA A 31 -11.68 -9.64 -5.06
N GLY A 32 -12.65 -8.75 -5.27
CA GLY A 32 -14.09 -9.08 -5.25
C GLY A 32 -14.58 -9.79 -6.50
N SER A 33 -13.78 -9.87 -7.56
CA SER A 33 -14.16 -10.52 -8.82
C SER A 33 -14.44 -12.01 -8.59
N GLY A 34 -15.60 -12.51 -9.07
CA GLY A 34 -16.02 -13.89 -8.86
C GLY A 34 -16.60 -14.23 -7.48
N LYS A 35 -16.66 -13.28 -6.53
CA LYS A 35 -17.11 -13.48 -5.14
C LYS A 35 -18.59 -13.13 -4.89
N ARG A 36 -19.41 -12.89 -5.92
CA ARG A 36 -20.82 -12.49 -5.82
C ARG A 36 -21.04 -11.25 -4.94
N VAL A 37 -20.12 -10.29 -5.02
CA VAL A 37 -20.21 -9.01 -4.31
C VAL A 37 -20.91 -7.99 -5.22
N ASP A 38 -21.86 -7.23 -4.68
CA ASP A 38 -22.55 -6.18 -5.41
C ASP A 38 -21.71 -4.89 -5.52
N LEU A 39 -22.24 -3.88 -6.19
CA LEU A 39 -21.55 -2.61 -6.38
C LEU A 39 -21.16 -1.95 -5.04
N PHE A 40 -22.06 -1.99 -4.06
CA PHE A 40 -21.80 -1.37 -2.75
C PHE A 40 -20.66 -2.10 -2.03
N GLY A 41 -20.71 -3.43 -1.99
CA GLY A 41 -19.66 -4.25 -1.39
C GLY A 41 -18.30 -4.08 -2.08
N VAL A 42 -18.29 -3.95 -3.41
CA VAL A 42 -17.06 -3.67 -4.16
C VAL A 42 -16.50 -2.28 -3.85
N ILE A 43 -17.34 -1.25 -3.70
CA ILE A 43 -16.88 0.08 -3.26
C ILE A 43 -16.28 -0.01 -1.87
N VAL A 44 -16.93 -0.72 -0.93
CA VAL A 44 -16.40 -0.94 0.42
C VAL A 44 -15.04 -1.65 0.38
N LEU A 45 -14.89 -2.71 -0.44
CA LEU A 45 -13.60 -3.39 -0.62
C LEU A 45 -12.52 -2.45 -1.13
N GLY A 46 -12.86 -1.62 -2.12
CA GLY A 46 -11.95 -0.59 -2.65
C GLY A 46 -11.51 0.41 -1.58
N LEU A 47 -12.47 0.95 -0.82
CA LEU A 47 -12.22 1.88 0.28
C LEU A 47 -11.34 1.25 1.37
N VAL A 48 -11.70 0.07 1.86
CA VAL A 48 -10.94 -0.61 2.93
C VAL A 48 -9.52 -0.93 2.48
N THR A 49 -9.35 -1.39 1.24
CA THR A 49 -8.02 -1.70 0.69
C THR A 49 -7.16 -0.44 0.57
N ALA A 50 -7.74 0.64 0.05
CA ALA A 50 -7.03 1.87 -0.25
C ALA A 50 -6.72 2.71 1.00
N LEU A 51 -7.62 2.74 1.96
CA LEU A 51 -7.52 3.60 3.13
C LEU A 51 -7.02 2.86 4.37
N GLY A 52 -7.19 1.53 4.43
CA GLY A 52 -6.94 0.71 5.61
C GLY A 52 -5.49 0.77 6.10
N GLY A 53 -4.50 0.65 5.20
CA GLY A 53 -3.09 0.69 5.58
C GLY A 53 -2.68 2.02 6.19
N GLY A 54 -3.10 3.13 5.59
CA GLY A 54 -2.87 4.47 6.11
C GLY A 54 -3.60 4.73 7.43
N THR A 55 -4.81 4.17 7.60
CA THR A 55 -5.57 4.24 8.86
C THR A 55 -4.83 3.53 9.99
N VAL A 56 -4.39 2.28 9.77
CA VAL A 56 -3.60 1.52 10.76
C VAL A 56 -2.34 2.29 11.15
N ARG A 57 -1.61 2.83 10.17
CA ARG A 57 -0.43 3.66 10.41
C ARG A 57 -0.75 4.85 11.32
N ASP A 58 -1.80 5.60 10.99
CA ASP A 58 -2.12 6.85 11.69
C ASP A 58 -2.61 6.58 13.11
N VAL A 59 -3.32 5.47 13.34
CA VAL A 59 -3.68 4.99 14.68
C VAL A 59 -2.45 4.61 15.49
N ILE A 60 -1.51 3.84 14.90
CA ILE A 60 -0.25 3.47 15.59
C ILE A 60 0.56 4.70 15.98
N LEU A 61 0.63 5.70 15.09
CA LEU A 61 1.35 6.95 15.34
C LEU A 61 0.62 7.90 16.29
N GLN A 62 -0.61 7.59 16.69
CA GLN A 62 -1.48 8.52 17.41
C GLN A 62 -1.54 9.88 16.72
N ALA A 63 -1.63 9.86 15.38
CA ALA A 63 -1.70 11.07 14.58
C ALA A 63 -2.95 11.89 14.97
N PRO A 64 -2.89 13.23 14.95
CA PRO A 64 -4.02 14.09 15.34
C PRO A 64 -5.31 13.76 14.57
N GLN A 65 -5.18 13.40 13.29
CA GLN A 65 -6.25 12.92 12.45
C GLN A 65 -5.74 11.85 11.48
N VAL A 66 -6.63 10.92 11.12
CA VAL A 66 -6.39 9.96 10.05
C VAL A 66 -6.40 10.69 8.71
N PHE A 67 -5.46 10.41 7.82
CA PHE A 67 -5.19 11.17 6.61
C PHE A 67 -6.40 11.44 5.70
N TRP A 68 -7.34 10.50 5.61
CA TRP A 68 -8.54 10.63 4.78
C TRP A 68 -9.68 11.38 5.49
N ILE A 69 -9.61 11.57 6.81
CA ILE A 69 -10.49 12.45 7.57
C ILE A 69 -10.02 13.91 7.40
N ASP A 70 -8.70 14.11 7.38
CA ASP A 70 -8.08 15.41 7.14
C ASP A 70 -8.35 15.91 5.71
N ASP A 71 -8.26 15.02 4.72
CA ASP A 71 -8.58 15.31 3.32
C ASP A 71 -9.53 14.25 2.72
N SER A 72 -10.82 14.60 2.61
CA SER A 72 -11.85 13.73 2.06
C SER A 72 -11.66 13.38 0.57
N ASN A 73 -10.77 14.09 -0.16
CA ASN A 73 -10.47 13.74 -1.55
C ASN A 73 -9.91 12.33 -1.69
N PHE A 74 -9.25 11.79 -0.66
CA PHE A 74 -8.79 10.40 -0.66
C PHE A 74 -9.97 9.41 -0.68
N VAL A 75 -11.04 9.68 0.08
CA VAL A 75 -12.25 8.85 0.09
C VAL A 75 -12.96 8.92 -1.27
N ILE A 76 -13.10 10.13 -1.81
CA ILE A 76 -13.72 10.35 -3.13
C ILE A 76 -12.92 9.64 -4.22
N ASN A 77 -11.60 9.77 -4.22
CA ASN A 77 -10.70 9.07 -5.15
C ASN A 77 -10.91 7.55 -5.07
N ALA A 78 -10.87 6.96 -3.87
CA ALA A 78 -11.05 5.53 -3.69
C ALA A 78 -12.42 5.04 -4.18
N ALA A 79 -13.51 5.76 -3.83
CA ALA A 79 -14.87 5.41 -4.21
C ALA A 79 -15.09 5.52 -5.74
N VAL A 80 -14.65 6.62 -6.35
CA VAL A 80 -14.75 6.83 -7.81
C VAL A 80 -13.93 5.78 -8.56
N THR A 81 -12.69 5.53 -8.11
CA THR A 81 -11.84 4.49 -8.70
C THR A 81 -12.49 3.11 -8.60
N ALA A 82 -13.05 2.77 -7.43
CA ALA A 82 -13.73 1.50 -7.23
C ALA A 82 -14.94 1.35 -8.18
N ALA A 83 -15.78 2.40 -8.30
CA ALA A 83 -16.94 2.39 -9.19
C ALA A 83 -16.54 2.23 -10.67
N ILE A 84 -15.53 2.97 -11.12
CA ILE A 84 -15.01 2.87 -12.50
C ILE A 84 -14.43 1.48 -12.75
N THR A 85 -13.60 0.99 -11.82
CA THR A 85 -12.98 -0.35 -11.95
C THR A 85 -14.04 -1.44 -12.00
N PHE A 86 -15.09 -1.37 -11.19
CA PHE A 86 -16.21 -2.29 -11.21
C PHE A 86 -16.93 -2.26 -12.57
N ALA A 87 -17.22 -1.06 -13.11
CA ALA A 87 -17.88 -0.92 -14.41
C ALA A 87 -17.06 -1.56 -15.54
N ILE A 88 -15.72 -1.43 -15.49
CA ILE A 88 -14.81 -2.05 -16.47
C ILE A 88 -14.74 -3.58 -16.26
N ALA A 89 -14.53 -4.01 -15.02
CA ALA A 89 -14.34 -5.42 -14.68
C ALA A 89 -15.59 -6.27 -14.93
N ARG A 90 -16.78 -5.67 -14.84
CA ARG A 90 -18.06 -6.36 -15.14
C ARG A 90 -18.11 -6.94 -16.56
N TYR A 91 -17.44 -6.30 -17.52
CA TYR A 91 -17.48 -6.67 -18.92
C TYR A 91 -16.21 -7.39 -19.41
N ARG A 92 -15.23 -7.60 -18.51
CA ARG A 92 -13.96 -8.22 -18.86
C ARG A 92 -13.55 -9.28 -17.84
N VAL A 93 -13.04 -10.40 -18.34
CA VAL A 93 -12.39 -11.39 -17.46
C VAL A 93 -11.10 -10.78 -16.92
N VAL A 94 -11.06 -10.55 -15.62
CA VAL A 94 -9.88 -9.98 -14.96
C VAL A 94 -8.92 -11.11 -14.60
N SER A 95 -7.67 -10.97 -15.01
CA SER A 95 -6.62 -11.94 -14.72
C SER A 95 -6.14 -11.77 -13.27
N GLU A 96 -5.85 -12.87 -12.59
CA GLU A 96 -5.21 -12.85 -11.25
C GLU A 96 -3.89 -12.05 -11.23
N LYS A 97 -3.19 -12.00 -12.37
CA LYS A 97 -1.98 -11.18 -12.51
C LYS A 97 -2.28 -9.68 -12.36
N ALA A 98 -3.45 -9.21 -12.81
CA ALA A 98 -3.81 -7.79 -12.69
C ALA A 98 -3.97 -7.38 -11.22
N LEU A 99 -4.60 -8.22 -10.39
CA LEU A 99 -4.66 -8.01 -8.94
C LEU A 99 -3.25 -7.95 -8.34
N GLY A 100 -2.39 -8.91 -8.66
CA GLY A 100 -1.02 -8.96 -8.15
C GLY A 100 -0.19 -7.73 -8.53
N VAL A 101 -0.34 -7.22 -9.75
CA VAL A 101 0.34 -6.00 -10.22
C VAL A 101 -0.19 -4.77 -9.49
N ALA A 102 -1.51 -4.59 -9.41
CA ALA A 102 -2.12 -3.46 -8.69
C ALA A 102 -1.69 -3.46 -7.20
N ASP A 103 -1.70 -4.65 -6.56
CA ASP A 103 -1.23 -4.84 -5.20
C ASP A 103 0.26 -4.49 -5.04
N ALA A 104 1.12 -4.87 -5.99
CA ALA A 104 2.55 -4.53 -5.95
C ALA A 104 2.79 -3.02 -5.98
N PHE A 105 2.03 -2.27 -6.79
CA PHE A 105 2.08 -0.81 -6.79
C PHE A 105 1.59 -0.22 -5.47
N GLY A 106 0.46 -0.70 -4.95
CA GLY A 106 -0.07 -0.28 -3.65
C GLY A 106 0.93 -0.51 -2.53
N LEU A 107 1.51 -1.72 -2.45
CA LEU A 107 2.54 -2.08 -1.48
C LEU A 107 3.74 -1.12 -1.55
N ALA A 108 4.29 -0.89 -2.74
CA ALA A 108 5.48 -0.07 -2.92
C ALA A 108 5.26 1.38 -2.50
N LEU A 109 4.15 1.98 -2.94
CA LEU A 109 3.81 3.35 -2.62
C LEU A 109 3.52 3.54 -1.13
N PHE A 110 2.64 2.71 -0.55
CA PHE A 110 2.27 2.83 0.85
C PHE A 110 3.40 2.46 1.80
N ALA A 111 4.29 1.53 1.46
CA ALA A 111 5.46 1.23 2.28
C ALA A 111 6.38 2.45 2.40
N ILE A 112 6.66 3.14 1.30
CA ILE A 112 7.52 4.34 1.32
C ILE A 112 6.82 5.53 1.97
N LEU A 113 5.52 5.75 1.70
CA LEU A 113 4.74 6.80 2.37
C LEU A 113 4.63 6.56 3.88
N GLY A 114 4.49 5.29 4.30
CA GLY A 114 4.46 4.90 5.70
C GLY A 114 5.79 5.14 6.40
N ALA A 115 6.90 4.72 5.79
CA ALA A 115 8.25 4.94 6.31
C ALA A 115 8.57 6.44 6.40
N ALA A 116 8.21 7.22 5.38
CA ALA A 116 8.39 8.67 5.37
C ALA A 116 7.60 9.37 6.50
N LYS A 117 6.36 8.91 6.76
CA LYS A 117 5.57 9.43 7.89
C LYS A 117 6.18 9.04 9.24
N GLY A 118 6.74 7.83 9.38
CA GLY A 118 7.47 7.40 10.56
C GLY A 118 8.69 8.28 10.85
N LEU A 119 9.49 8.59 9.82
CA LEU A 119 10.61 9.53 9.96
C LEU A 119 10.14 10.93 10.39
N LYS A 120 9.03 11.42 9.83
CA LYS A 120 8.46 12.72 10.20
C LYS A 120 7.97 12.75 11.66
N PHE A 121 7.49 11.62 12.18
CA PHE A 121 7.07 11.47 13.59
C PHE A 121 8.22 11.08 14.51
N GLU A 122 9.46 11.06 14.01
CA GLU A 122 10.68 10.80 14.77
C GLU A 122 10.66 9.48 15.57
N VAL A 123 9.94 8.45 15.05
CA VAL A 123 9.86 7.14 15.74
C VAL A 123 11.16 6.31 15.64
N GLY A 124 12.19 6.86 15.03
CA GLY A 124 13.46 6.20 14.77
C GLY A 124 13.51 5.42 13.44
N LEU A 125 14.72 5.11 12.97
CA LEU A 125 14.93 4.54 11.65
C LEU A 125 14.28 3.16 11.49
N THR A 126 14.54 2.25 12.45
CA THR A 126 14.00 0.89 12.43
C THR A 126 12.47 0.89 12.49
N ASN A 127 11.88 1.67 13.40
CA ASN A 127 10.43 1.75 13.52
C ASN A 127 9.78 2.37 12.29
N SER A 128 10.46 3.30 11.62
CA SER A 128 9.98 3.86 10.35
C SER A 128 9.92 2.81 9.25
N VAL A 129 10.91 1.91 9.16
CA VAL A 129 10.87 0.77 8.22
C VAL A 129 9.70 -0.15 8.56
N VAL A 130 9.56 -0.55 9.82
CA VAL A 130 8.46 -1.43 10.27
C VAL A 130 7.10 -0.80 9.97
N LEU A 131 6.94 0.49 10.28
CA LEU A 131 5.70 1.24 10.00
C LEU A 131 5.40 1.32 8.50
N GLY A 132 6.45 1.47 7.68
CA GLY A 132 6.33 1.40 6.23
C GLY A 132 5.78 0.06 5.76
N VAL A 133 6.36 -1.04 6.24
CA VAL A 133 5.90 -2.40 5.90
C VAL A 133 4.45 -2.59 6.35
N ILE A 134 4.11 -2.26 7.60
CA ILE A 134 2.73 -2.35 8.11
C ILE A 134 1.77 -1.56 7.22
N THR A 135 2.12 -0.32 6.88
CA THR A 135 1.27 0.54 6.03
C THR A 135 1.04 -0.08 4.66
N GLY A 136 2.07 -0.66 4.06
CA GLY A 136 2.00 -1.27 2.74
C GLY A 136 1.18 -2.56 2.70
N VAL A 137 1.26 -3.39 3.76
CA VAL A 137 0.60 -4.71 3.77
C VAL A 137 -0.82 -4.69 4.35
N ALA A 138 -1.12 -3.78 5.28
CA ALA A 138 -2.36 -3.83 6.07
C ALA A 138 -3.62 -3.69 5.20
N GLY A 139 -3.60 -2.82 4.18
CA GLY A 139 -4.73 -2.68 3.25
C GLY A 139 -5.04 -3.98 2.51
N GLY A 140 -4.00 -4.67 2.02
CA GLY A 140 -4.12 -5.97 1.36
C GLY A 140 -4.59 -7.08 2.31
N ILE A 141 -4.12 -7.08 3.57
CA ILE A 141 -4.59 -8.03 4.60
C ILE A 141 -6.09 -7.85 4.84
N LEU A 142 -6.53 -6.60 5.08
CA LEU A 142 -7.95 -6.32 5.31
C LEU A 142 -8.82 -6.72 4.12
N ARG A 143 -8.38 -6.41 2.89
CA ARG A 143 -9.02 -6.84 1.65
C ARG A 143 -9.23 -8.34 1.61
N ASP A 144 -8.15 -9.11 1.80
CA ASP A 144 -8.17 -10.56 1.64
C ASP A 144 -9.05 -11.22 2.71
N ILE A 145 -9.01 -10.73 3.95
CA ILE A 145 -9.90 -11.19 5.03
C ILE A 145 -11.37 -10.95 4.67
N LEU A 146 -11.72 -9.77 4.14
CA LEU A 146 -13.10 -9.44 3.78
C LEU A 146 -13.63 -10.32 2.63
N VAL A 147 -12.79 -10.76 1.72
CA VAL A 147 -13.19 -11.69 0.65
C VAL A 147 -13.07 -13.17 1.04
N GLY A 148 -12.72 -13.48 2.30
CA GLY A 148 -12.59 -14.85 2.81
C GLY A 148 -11.36 -15.59 2.29
N GLU A 149 -10.30 -14.88 1.93
CA GLU A 149 -9.05 -15.46 1.43
C GLU A 149 -7.92 -15.35 2.47
N ILE A 150 -6.96 -16.25 2.39
CA ILE A 150 -5.72 -16.11 3.15
C ILE A 150 -4.97 -14.88 2.60
N PRO A 151 -4.62 -13.90 3.47
CA PRO A 151 -3.90 -12.71 3.01
C PRO A 151 -2.64 -13.06 2.22
N LEU A 152 -2.40 -12.28 1.14
CA LEU A 152 -1.27 -12.51 0.22
C LEU A 152 0.06 -12.65 0.95
N VAL A 153 0.27 -11.89 2.01
CA VAL A 153 1.51 -11.90 2.81
C VAL A 153 1.78 -13.25 3.49
N PHE A 154 0.75 -14.08 3.70
CA PHE A 154 0.84 -15.40 4.35
C PHE A 154 0.72 -16.57 3.37
N ARG A 155 0.46 -16.33 2.10
CA ARG A 155 0.32 -17.42 1.11
C ARG A 155 1.68 -18.00 0.78
N ARG A 156 1.78 -19.34 0.75
CA ARG A 156 3.02 -20.09 0.47
C ARG A 156 3.68 -19.74 -0.86
N ASN A 157 2.90 -19.48 -1.89
CA ASN A 157 3.39 -19.24 -3.26
C ASN A 157 3.50 -17.75 -3.60
N ILE A 158 3.53 -16.85 -2.62
CA ILE A 158 3.70 -15.43 -2.88
C ILE A 158 5.13 -15.00 -2.65
N TYR A 159 5.72 -14.74 -3.76
CA TYR A 159 7.09 -14.37 -4.02
C TYR A 159 7.45 -13.05 -3.35
N LEU A 160 8.42 -13.07 -2.41
CA LEU A 160 9.08 -11.90 -1.79
C LEU A 160 8.12 -10.71 -1.50
N TYR A 161 7.01 -10.95 -0.76
CA TYR A 161 6.00 -9.92 -0.54
C TYR A 161 6.47 -8.84 0.45
N ALA A 162 6.42 -9.14 1.74
CA ALA A 162 6.83 -8.22 2.80
C ALA A 162 8.34 -7.96 2.76
N THR A 163 9.14 -8.93 2.34
CA THR A 163 10.60 -8.77 2.18
C THR A 163 10.99 -7.69 1.18
N ALA A 164 10.27 -7.57 0.06
CA ALA A 164 10.51 -6.48 -0.88
C ALA A 164 10.21 -5.12 -0.23
N ALA A 165 9.13 -5.02 0.55
CA ALA A 165 8.80 -3.79 1.28
C ALA A 165 9.85 -3.46 2.35
N VAL A 166 10.36 -4.47 3.09
CA VAL A 166 11.46 -4.28 4.06
C VAL A 166 12.70 -3.74 3.37
N VAL A 167 13.14 -4.36 2.28
CA VAL A 167 14.35 -3.93 1.54
C VAL A 167 14.20 -2.50 1.03
N GLY A 168 13.10 -2.19 0.33
CA GLY A 168 12.92 -0.86 -0.26
C GLY A 168 12.71 0.23 0.80
N ALA A 169 11.96 -0.06 1.87
CA ALA A 169 11.79 0.89 2.98
C ALA A 169 13.12 1.13 3.72
N THR A 170 13.96 0.09 3.90
CA THR A 170 15.30 0.24 4.48
C THR A 170 16.18 1.12 3.62
N VAL A 171 16.24 0.86 2.31
CA VAL A 171 17.02 1.70 1.38
C VAL A 171 16.52 3.15 1.41
N PHE A 172 15.22 3.37 1.38
CA PHE A 172 14.63 4.72 1.49
C PHE A 172 15.06 5.43 2.78
N VAL A 173 14.92 4.77 3.94
CA VAL A 173 15.27 5.35 5.25
C VAL A 173 16.76 5.66 5.35
N VAL A 174 17.62 4.79 4.80
CA VAL A 174 19.07 5.03 4.73
C VAL A 174 19.38 6.22 3.83
N LEU A 175 18.76 6.32 2.66
CA LEU A 175 18.93 7.46 1.76
C LEU A 175 18.46 8.78 2.42
N GLU A 176 17.33 8.78 3.12
CA GLU A 176 16.85 9.96 3.85
C GLU A 176 17.83 10.40 4.96
N LYS A 177 18.57 9.47 5.57
CA LYS A 177 19.63 9.80 6.54
C LYS A 177 20.82 10.51 5.88
N TRP A 178 21.19 10.11 4.66
CA TRP A 178 22.39 10.63 3.96
C TRP A 178 22.08 11.83 3.05
N LEU A 179 20.89 11.86 2.48
CA LEU A 179 20.39 12.89 1.55
C LEU A 179 18.98 13.35 1.98
N PRO A 180 18.86 14.08 3.12
CA PRO A 180 17.55 14.40 3.68
C PRO A 180 16.66 15.19 2.71
N GLY A 181 15.41 14.75 2.53
CA GLY A 181 14.40 15.44 1.73
C GLY A 181 14.60 15.38 0.22
N HIS A 182 15.59 14.63 -0.28
CA HIS A 182 15.80 14.54 -1.73
C HIS A 182 14.67 13.75 -2.40
N PRO A 183 13.98 14.29 -3.42
CA PRO A 183 12.81 13.65 -4.05
C PRO A 183 13.08 12.25 -4.59
N SER A 184 14.30 12.02 -5.10
CA SER A 184 14.70 10.71 -5.66
C SER A 184 14.70 9.59 -4.62
N ASN A 185 14.89 9.88 -3.32
CA ASN A 185 14.91 8.84 -2.29
C ASN A 185 13.63 8.01 -2.29
N ARG A 186 12.47 8.68 -2.41
CA ARG A 186 11.17 8.01 -2.49
C ARG A 186 11.02 7.20 -3.75
N LEU A 187 11.40 7.78 -4.89
CA LEU A 187 11.30 7.10 -6.19
C LEU A 187 12.20 5.86 -6.25
N ILE A 188 13.40 5.93 -5.70
CA ILE A 188 14.33 4.79 -5.58
C ILE A 188 13.71 3.69 -4.72
N GLY A 189 13.20 4.03 -3.54
CA GLY A 189 12.55 3.07 -2.65
C GLY A 189 11.33 2.39 -3.30
N ILE A 190 10.44 3.18 -3.92
CA ILE A 190 9.26 2.68 -4.65
C ILE A 190 9.70 1.79 -5.80
N GLY A 191 10.62 2.26 -6.63
CA GLY A 191 11.14 1.51 -7.78
C GLY A 191 11.76 0.17 -7.37
N LEU A 192 12.54 0.15 -6.29
CA LEU A 192 13.15 -1.06 -5.77
C LEU A 192 12.11 -2.09 -5.32
N ILE A 193 11.08 -1.67 -4.56
CA ILE A 193 10.00 -2.56 -4.15
C ILE A 193 9.27 -3.11 -5.37
N LEU A 194 8.93 -2.25 -6.35
CA LEU A 194 8.23 -2.67 -7.56
C LEU A 194 9.05 -3.67 -8.36
N VAL A 195 10.32 -3.39 -8.60
CA VAL A 195 11.21 -4.29 -9.35
C VAL A 195 11.31 -5.64 -8.65
N LEU A 196 11.54 -5.66 -7.34
CA LEU A 196 11.62 -6.91 -6.57
C LEU A 196 10.30 -7.69 -6.62
N ARG A 197 9.15 -7.01 -6.47
CA ARG A 197 7.83 -7.66 -6.52
C ARG A 197 7.51 -8.23 -7.90
N LEU A 198 7.67 -7.42 -8.95
CA LEU A 198 7.35 -7.85 -10.31
C LEU A 198 8.31 -8.95 -10.79
N ALA A 199 9.60 -8.82 -10.46
CA ALA A 199 10.60 -9.85 -10.73
C ALA A 199 10.27 -11.16 -9.98
N ALA A 200 9.93 -11.07 -8.71
CA ALA A 200 9.54 -12.23 -7.93
C ALA A 200 8.27 -12.91 -8.47
N MET A 201 7.28 -12.14 -8.93
CA MET A 201 6.09 -12.67 -9.58
C MET A 201 6.41 -13.34 -10.93
N GLN A 202 7.32 -12.77 -11.71
CA GLN A 202 7.70 -13.29 -13.02
C GLN A 202 8.51 -14.59 -12.91
N TRP A 203 9.47 -14.62 -11.99
CA TRP A 203 10.40 -15.76 -11.82
C TRP A 203 10.02 -16.71 -10.70
N LYS A 204 8.86 -16.49 -10.06
CA LYS A 204 8.33 -17.33 -8.99
C LYS A 204 9.32 -17.52 -7.83
N LEU A 205 10.01 -16.43 -7.42
CA LEU A 205 10.99 -16.45 -6.34
C LEU A 205 10.31 -16.48 -4.97
N SER A 206 10.35 -17.60 -4.26
CA SER A 206 9.79 -17.77 -2.91
C SER A 206 10.89 -17.85 -1.84
N LEU A 207 10.52 -17.57 -0.59
CA LEU A 207 11.34 -17.88 0.57
C LEU A 207 11.31 -19.39 0.85
N PRO A 208 12.35 -19.96 1.51
CA PRO A 208 12.34 -21.34 1.95
C PRO A 208 11.13 -21.65 2.81
N GLU A 209 10.50 -22.79 2.56
CA GLU A 209 9.35 -23.27 3.33
C GLU A 209 9.81 -24.04 4.56
N PHE A 210 8.98 -23.98 5.61
CA PHE A 210 9.16 -24.85 6.78
C PHE A 210 8.58 -26.21 6.43
N GLU A 211 9.42 -27.13 5.92
CA GLU A 211 9.05 -28.53 5.66
C GLU A 211 8.90 -29.27 6.99
N ARG A 212 7.75 -29.92 7.16
CA ARG A 212 7.54 -30.97 8.16
C ARG A 212 7.44 -32.31 7.46
#